data_517fae2c95cf30dd034fed1f0b8f635a
#
_entry.id   517fae2c95cf30dd034fed1f0b8f635a
#
_cell.length_a   1.000
_cell.length_b   1.000
_cell.length_c   1.000
_cell.angle_alpha   90.00
_cell.angle_beta   90.00
_cell.angle_gamma   90.00
#
_symmetry.space_group_name_H-M   'P 1'
#
loop_
_entity.id
_entity.type
_entity.pdbx_description
1 polymer ?
#
loop_
_entity_poly.entity_id
_entity_poly.type
_entity_poly.pdbx_seq_one_letter_code
_entity_poly.pdbx_strand_id
1 'polypeptide(L)'
;MTAEHFPTMQQGMGLDALADELAHADRGLIMVMGKGGVGKTTIAAALALGLVQRGKSVHLSTTDPASHLAATLDGAVDGLRVDRIDPTIETQRYVEKIMASKGAGLNEQERALLLEDLRSPCTEEVAVFHAFSHVVSEARNSFVVLDTAPTGHSMLLMDATGAYHRQMMHEFEGKTSARVVTPLMRLQDPEYTKIILVTLPETTPVSQAEALQEDLRRAKVEPFAWVINKSILATGTRDPLLTARLSGEAKQIARVSERLAKKVFALQWLAKPPVGIDELSKLVTQSE
;
A
#
# COMPACT_ATOMS: atom_id res chain seq x y z
N MET A 1 -15.33 -38.86 16.15
CA MET A 1 -14.67 -37.73 15.51
C MET A 1 -15.71 -36.63 15.39
N THR A 2 -15.69 -35.71 16.32
CA THR A 2 -16.58 -34.56 16.35
C THR A 2 -16.20 -33.65 15.18
N ALA A 3 -17.17 -33.35 14.31
CA ALA A 3 -17.00 -32.36 13.26
C ALA A 3 -16.63 -31.02 13.93
N GLU A 4 -15.36 -30.60 13.82
CA GLU A 4 -14.94 -29.28 14.25
C GLU A 4 -15.75 -28.26 13.43
N HIS A 5 -16.53 -27.49 14.14
CA HIS A 5 -17.30 -26.38 13.56
C HIS A 5 -16.32 -25.27 13.24
N PHE A 6 -15.83 -25.24 11.99
CA PHE A 6 -15.01 -24.12 11.53
C PHE A 6 -15.88 -22.85 11.46
N PRO A 7 -15.37 -21.68 11.91
CA PRO A 7 -16.12 -20.45 11.78
C PRO A 7 -16.49 -20.28 10.32
N THR A 8 -17.78 -20.16 10.05
CA THR A 8 -18.30 -19.91 8.72
C THR A 8 -17.85 -18.49 8.37
N MET A 9 -16.86 -18.38 7.49
CA MET A 9 -16.55 -17.09 6.88
C MET A 9 -17.84 -16.63 6.18
N GLN A 10 -18.36 -15.47 6.56
CA GLN A 10 -19.55 -14.93 5.91
C GLN A 10 -19.27 -14.87 4.41
N GLN A 11 -20.07 -15.58 3.62
CA GLN A 11 -20.07 -15.46 2.16
C GLN A 11 -20.31 -13.99 1.82
N GLY A 12 -19.35 -13.37 1.12
CA GLY A 12 -19.45 -11.96 0.71
C GLY A 12 -18.31 -11.06 1.17
N MET A 13 -17.21 -11.60 1.71
CA MET A 13 -16.05 -10.80 2.11
C MET A 13 -14.83 -11.02 1.19
N GLY A 14 -15.05 -11.08 -0.12
CA GLY A 14 -14.01 -11.10 -1.15
C GLY A 14 -13.44 -9.69 -1.45
N LEU A 15 -12.47 -9.61 -2.36
CA LEU A 15 -11.93 -8.31 -2.79
C LEU A 15 -12.95 -7.46 -3.57
N ASP A 16 -13.97 -8.07 -4.17
CA ASP A 16 -15.11 -7.38 -4.77
C ASP A 16 -15.83 -6.48 -3.75
N ALA A 17 -16.18 -7.03 -2.59
CA ALA A 17 -16.82 -6.27 -1.51
C ALA A 17 -15.89 -5.16 -0.97
N LEU A 18 -14.58 -5.41 -0.88
CA LEU A 18 -13.63 -4.36 -0.50
C LEU A 18 -13.56 -3.27 -1.57
N ALA A 19 -13.54 -3.63 -2.85
CA ALA A 19 -13.53 -2.67 -3.95
C ALA A 19 -14.82 -1.84 -4.00
N ASP A 20 -15.98 -2.46 -3.74
CA ASP A 20 -17.27 -1.76 -3.61
C ASP A 20 -17.22 -0.74 -2.49
N GLU A 21 -16.73 -1.14 -1.31
CA GLU A 21 -16.64 -0.23 -0.17
C GLU A 21 -15.70 0.94 -0.41
N LEU A 22 -14.54 0.70 -1.04
CA LEU A 22 -13.59 1.75 -1.41
C LEU A 22 -14.18 2.71 -2.46
N ALA A 23 -14.96 2.18 -3.41
CA ALA A 23 -15.56 2.94 -4.50
C ALA A 23 -16.71 3.87 -4.06
N HIS A 24 -17.22 3.77 -2.81
CA HIS A 24 -18.17 4.75 -2.28
C HIS A 24 -17.60 6.17 -2.21
N ALA A 25 -16.29 6.30 -2.07
CA ALA A 25 -15.61 7.59 -2.25
C ALA A 25 -15.40 7.88 -3.75
N ASP A 26 -15.15 9.16 -4.08
CA ASP A 26 -14.80 9.54 -5.45
C ASP A 26 -13.30 9.57 -5.69
N ARG A 27 -12.51 9.62 -4.63
CA ARG A 27 -11.07 9.77 -4.63
C ARG A 27 -10.50 9.35 -3.29
N GLY A 28 -9.19 9.14 -3.23
CA GLY A 28 -8.50 8.83 -1.97
C GLY A 28 -7.22 8.04 -2.18
N LEU A 29 -6.46 7.91 -1.12
CA LEU A 29 -5.25 7.11 -1.08
C LEU A 29 -5.53 5.73 -0.49
N ILE A 30 -5.17 4.69 -1.22
CA ILE A 30 -5.24 3.31 -0.76
C ILE A 30 -3.80 2.80 -0.69
N MET A 31 -3.34 2.44 0.50
CA MET A 31 -2.01 1.88 0.70
C MET A 31 -2.11 0.40 1.04
N VAL A 32 -1.47 -0.43 0.23
CA VAL A 32 -1.42 -1.89 0.43
C VAL A 32 -0.11 -2.25 1.11
N MET A 33 -0.18 -2.67 2.37
CA MET A 33 0.97 -2.90 3.22
C MET A 33 1.02 -4.33 3.74
N GLY A 34 2.20 -4.79 4.13
CA GLY A 34 2.42 -6.14 4.67
C GLY A 34 3.82 -6.64 4.39
N LYS A 35 4.15 -7.81 4.92
CA LYS A 35 5.46 -8.45 4.75
C LYS A 35 5.71 -8.89 3.30
N GLY A 36 6.99 -9.15 2.97
CA GLY A 36 7.37 -9.71 1.67
C GLY A 36 6.68 -11.06 1.38
N GLY A 37 6.23 -11.26 0.13
CA GLY A 37 5.67 -12.53 -0.34
C GLY A 37 4.19 -12.77 -0.02
N VAL A 38 3.51 -11.89 0.73
CA VAL A 38 2.09 -12.07 1.08
C VAL A 38 1.12 -11.74 -0.08
N GLY A 39 1.60 -11.17 -1.19
CA GLY A 39 0.78 -10.87 -2.38
C GLY A 39 0.27 -9.42 -2.46
N LYS A 40 0.97 -8.46 -1.82
CA LYS A 40 0.60 -7.04 -1.86
C LYS A 40 0.38 -6.52 -3.29
N THR A 41 1.36 -6.73 -4.17
CA THR A 41 1.32 -6.27 -5.56
C THR A 41 0.09 -6.80 -6.31
N THR A 42 -0.23 -8.09 -6.14
CA THR A 42 -1.42 -8.71 -6.73
C THR A 42 -2.71 -8.06 -6.23
N ILE A 43 -2.79 -7.83 -4.91
CA ILE A 43 -3.97 -7.21 -4.29
C ILE A 43 -4.09 -5.74 -4.69
N ALA A 44 -2.97 -4.99 -4.72
CA ALA A 44 -2.96 -3.61 -5.18
C ALA A 44 -3.43 -3.49 -6.64
N ALA A 45 -2.92 -4.35 -7.52
CA ALA A 45 -3.32 -4.39 -8.92
C ALA A 45 -4.81 -4.78 -9.09
N ALA A 46 -5.28 -5.80 -8.37
CA ALA A 46 -6.68 -6.20 -8.40
C ALA A 46 -7.62 -5.10 -7.90
N LEU A 47 -7.30 -4.43 -6.78
CA LEU A 47 -8.09 -3.31 -6.25
C LEU A 47 -8.10 -2.12 -7.22
N ALA A 48 -6.96 -1.81 -7.86
CA ALA A 48 -6.89 -0.76 -8.87
C ALA A 48 -7.82 -1.06 -10.05
N LEU A 49 -7.79 -2.29 -10.58
CA LEU A 49 -8.69 -2.74 -11.63
C LEU A 49 -10.15 -2.71 -11.18
N GLY A 50 -10.44 -3.17 -9.97
CA GLY A 50 -11.79 -3.15 -9.40
C GLY A 50 -12.38 -1.74 -9.28
N LEU A 51 -11.57 -0.75 -8.95
CA LEU A 51 -11.97 0.66 -8.92
C LEU A 51 -12.21 1.21 -10.34
N VAL A 52 -11.35 0.87 -11.31
CA VAL A 52 -11.54 1.26 -12.72
C VAL A 52 -12.83 0.68 -13.28
N GLN A 53 -13.14 -0.60 -13.00
CA GLN A 53 -14.40 -1.24 -13.41
C GLN A 53 -15.63 -0.54 -12.81
N ARG A 54 -15.47 0.15 -11.66
CA ARG A 54 -16.49 0.97 -11.03
C ARG A 54 -16.49 2.43 -11.50
N GLY A 55 -15.83 2.71 -12.64
CA GLY A 55 -15.79 4.02 -13.28
C GLY A 55 -14.88 5.05 -12.60
N LYS A 56 -13.95 4.61 -11.74
CA LYS A 56 -13.02 5.52 -11.07
C LYS A 56 -11.73 5.69 -11.88
N SER A 57 -11.15 6.90 -11.85
CA SER A 57 -9.81 7.13 -12.38
C SER A 57 -8.79 6.75 -11.31
N VAL A 58 -7.82 5.90 -11.67
CA VAL A 58 -6.89 5.29 -10.72
C VAL A 58 -5.44 5.47 -11.17
N HIS A 59 -4.60 5.90 -10.23
CA HIS A 59 -3.16 5.86 -10.35
C HIS A 59 -2.62 4.75 -9.46
N LEU A 60 -2.08 3.70 -10.05
CA LEU A 60 -1.42 2.60 -9.37
C LEU A 60 0.09 2.82 -9.39
N SER A 61 0.70 3.00 -8.22
CA SER A 61 2.14 3.21 -8.09
C SER A 61 2.76 2.23 -7.09
N THR A 62 4.07 2.01 -7.18
CA THR A 62 4.79 1.16 -6.23
C THR A 62 6.03 1.86 -5.69
N THR A 63 6.31 1.63 -4.41
CA THR A 63 7.58 2.00 -3.76
C THR A 63 8.51 0.79 -3.62
N ASP A 64 8.08 -0.40 -4.05
CA ASP A 64 8.89 -1.61 -3.99
C ASP A 64 9.78 -1.71 -5.25
N PRO A 65 11.11 -1.58 -5.14
CA PRO A 65 12.00 -1.68 -6.30
C PRO A 65 11.98 -3.07 -6.94
N ALA A 66 11.60 -4.10 -6.18
CA ALA A 66 11.46 -5.47 -6.69
C ALA A 66 10.08 -5.77 -7.28
N SER A 67 9.16 -4.81 -7.23
CA SER A 67 7.80 -5.00 -7.79
C SER A 67 7.82 -5.00 -9.31
N HIS A 68 7.18 -6.02 -9.89
CA HIS A 68 6.96 -6.15 -11.33
C HIS A 68 5.50 -5.79 -11.69
N LEU A 69 5.06 -4.63 -11.25
CA LEU A 69 3.67 -4.18 -11.39
C LEU A 69 3.17 -4.24 -12.84
N ALA A 70 3.97 -3.74 -13.80
CA ALA A 70 3.63 -3.79 -15.23
C ALA A 70 3.50 -5.23 -15.74
N ALA A 71 4.40 -6.14 -15.32
CA ALA A 71 4.33 -7.55 -15.68
C ALA A 71 3.16 -8.28 -14.99
N THR A 72 2.75 -7.82 -13.81
CA THR A 72 1.59 -8.37 -13.09
C THR A 72 0.28 -8.03 -13.83
N LEU A 73 0.17 -6.83 -14.39
CA LEU A 73 -1.00 -6.38 -15.17
C LEU A 73 -1.00 -6.93 -16.59
N ASP A 74 0.19 -7.08 -17.19
CA ASP A 74 0.38 -7.57 -18.58
C ASP A 74 -0.56 -6.88 -19.59
N GLY A 75 -0.61 -5.55 -19.55
CA GLY A 75 -1.43 -4.74 -20.46
C GLY A 75 -1.71 -3.34 -19.95
N ALA A 76 -2.44 -2.58 -20.77
CA ALA A 76 -2.92 -1.25 -20.44
C ALA A 76 -4.45 -1.27 -20.29
N VAL A 77 -4.96 -0.46 -19.37
CA VAL A 77 -6.40 -0.32 -19.09
C VAL A 77 -6.75 1.15 -19.09
N ASP A 78 -7.79 1.52 -19.83
CA ASP A 78 -8.31 2.88 -19.83
C ASP A 78 -8.76 3.27 -18.41
N GLY A 79 -8.35 4.46 -17.96
CA GLY A 79 -8.64 4.92 -16.60
C GLY A 79 -7.62 4.47 -15.55
N LEU A 80 -6.65 3.62 -15.90
CA LEU A 80 -5.56 3.18 -15.03
C LEU A 80 -4.21 3.74 -15.49
N ARG A 81 -3.62 4.63 -14.70
CA ARG A 81 -2.21 5.01 -14.85
C ARG A 81 -1.35 4.13 -13.95
N VAL A 82 -0.25 3.62 -14.48
CA VAL A 82 0.69 2.77 -13.73
C VAL A 82 2.08 3.38 -13.81
N ASP A 83 2.72 3.55 -12.64
CA ASP A 83 4.12 3.98 -12.56
C ASP A 83 4.84 3.35 -11.36
N ARG A 84 6.09 3.76 -11.16
CA ARG A 84 6.94 3.34 -10.05
C ARG A 84 7.76 4.52 -9.55
N ILE A 85 7.86 4.64 -8.24
CA ILE A 85 8.84 5.53 -7.60
C ILE A 85 10.20 4.84 -7.67
N ASP A 86 11.01 5.25 -8.65
CA ASP A 86 12.36 4.72 -8.85
C ASP A 86 13.37 5.62 -8.13
N PRO A 87 14.09 5.11 -7.10
CA PRO A 87 15.02 5.92 -6.31
C PRO A 87 16.09 6.61 -7.17
N THR A 88 16.62 5.93 -8.18
CA THR A 88 17.66 6.49 -9.05
C THR A 88 17.14 7.65 -9.87
N ILE A 89 15.97 7.47 -10.50
CA ILE A 89 15.32 8.51 -11.32
C ILE A 89 14.92 9.71 -10.46
N GLU A 90 14.32 9.46 -9.30
CA GLU A 90 13.88 10.53 -8.42
C GLU A 90 15.05 11.30 -7.81
N THR A 91 16.14 10.62 -7.47
CA THR A 91 17.37 11.27 -7.02
C THR A 91 17.96 12.16 -8.10
N GLN A 92 18.02 11.69 -9.34
CA GLN A 92 18.50 12.50 -10.45
C GLN A 92 17.63 13.74 -10.66
N ARG A 93 16.32 13.62 -10.68
CA ARG A 93 15.37 14.74 -10.80
C ARG A 93 15.54 15.74 -9.65
N TYR A 94 15.71 15.23 -8.43
CA TYR A 94 15.93 16.07 -7.27
C TYR A 94 17.23 16.88 -7.37
N VAL A 95 18.34 16.23 -7.72
CA VAL A 95 19.64 16.87 -7.94
C VAL A 95 19.55 17.94 -9.02
N GLU A 96 18.95 17.63 -10.17
CA GLU A 96 18.75 18.60 -11.27
C GLU A 96 17.95 19.82 -10.79
N LYS A 97 16.88 19.62 -10.03
CA LYS A 97 16.05 20.69 -9.46
C LYS A 97 16.84 21.58 -8.50
N ILE A 98 17.63 20.98 -7.60
CA ILE A 98 18.46 21.73 -6.65
C ILE A 98 19.55 22.52 -7.40
N MET A 99 20.21 21.89 -8.37
CA MET A 99 21.24 22.54 -9.18
C MET A 99 20.66 23.69 -10.01
N ALA A 100 19.47 23.56 -10.56
CA ALA A 100 18.80 24.63 -11.29
C ALA A 100 18.42 25.81 -10.37
N SER A 101 17.99 25.53 -9.14
CA SER A 101 17.52 26.57 -8.21
C SER A 101 18.64 27.22 -7.39
N LYS A 102 19.53 26.40 -6.80
CA LYS A 102 20.60 26.88 -5.91
C LYS A 102 21.95 27.00 -6.60
N GLY A 103 22.18 26.23 -7.67
CA GLY A 103 23.43 26.25 -8.41
C GLY A 103 23.60 27.41 -9.43
N ALA A 104 22.51 28.12 -9.76
CA ALA A 104 22.51 29.12 -10.81
C ALA A 104 23.42 30.36 -10.51
N GLY A 105 23.69 30.64 -9.23
CA GLY A 105 24.54 31.76 -8.81
C GLY A 105 25.93 31.36 -8.29
N LEU A 106 26.26 30.08 -8.31
CA LEU A 106 27.50 29.56 -7.75
C LEU A 106 28.62 29.51 -8.78
N ASN A 107 29.86 29.74 -8.32
CA ASN A 107 31.06 29.50 -9.13
C ASN A 107 31.31 27.98 -9.31
N GLU A 108 32.30 27.63 -10.13
CA GLU A 108 32.58 26.23 -10.51
C GLU A 108 32.96 25.36 -9.29
N GLN A 109 33.73 25.88 -8.34
CA GLN A 109 34.12 25.18 -7.14
C GLN A 109 32.94 24.95 -6.18
N GLU A 110 32.11 25.97 -5.98
CA GLU A 110 30.91 25.89 -5.16
C GLU A 110 29.88 24.92 -5.76
N ARG A 111 29.75 24.89 -7.09
CA ARG A 111 28.91 23.90 -7.79
C ARG A 111 29.42 22.47 -7.61
N ALA A 112 30.74 22.27 -7.66
CA ALA A 112 31.33 20.95 -7.43
C ALA A 112 31.08 20.46 -5.99
N LEU A 113 31.24 21.33 -4.99
CA LEU A 113 30.92 21.00 -3.59
C LEU A 113 29.42 20.68 -3.39
N LEU A 114 28.53 21.48 -3.97
CA LEU A 114 27.10 21.21 -3.90
C LEU A 114 26.74 19.85 -4.53
N LEU A 115 27.35 19.51 -5.67
CA LEU A 115 27.16 18.21 -6.32
C LEU A 115 27.71 17.06 -5.48
N GLU A 116 28.81 17.25 -4.76
CA GLU A 116 29.36 16.26 -3.85
C GLU A 116 28.40 16.00 -2.66
N ASP A 117 27.89 17.04 -2.05
CA ASP A 117 26.89 16.94 -0.98
C ASP A 117 25.62 16.20 -1.44
N LEU A 118 25.17 16.48 -2.67
CA LEU A 118 24.01 15.83 -3.27
C LEU A 118 24.22 14.37 -3.70
N ARG A 119 25.43 13.81 -3.58
CA ARG A 119 25.70 12.38 -3.77
C ARG A 119 25.54 11.54 -2.52
N SER A 120 25.14 12.15 -1.41
CA SER A 120 24.95 11.43 -0.15
C SER A 120 23.73 10.48 -0.21
N PRO A 121 23.74 9.36 0.51
CA PRO A 121 22.56 8.48 0.64
C PRO A 121 21.32 9.22 1.17
N CYS A 122 21.52 10.24 2.01
CA CYS A 122 20.40 11.07 2.51
C CYS A 122 19.66 11.80 1.39
N THR A 123 20.35 12.15 0.29
CA THR A 123 19.71 12.79 -0.88
C THR A 123 18.72 11.84 -1.56
N GLU A 124 19.06 10.55 -1.66
CA GLU A 124 18.15 9.54 -2.20
C GLU A 124 16.89 9.42 -1.33
N GLU A 125 17.05 9.34 0.00
CA GLU A 125 15.90 9.27 0.91
C GLU A 125 14.99 10.49 0.79
N VAL A 126 15.56 11.69 0.69
CA VAL A 126 14.81 12.93 0.50
C VAL A 126 14.11 12.95 -0.86
N ALA A 127 14.76 12.51 -1.92
CA ALA A 127 14.18 12.46 -3.27
C ALA A 127 12.99 11.50 -3.33
N VAL A 128 13.15 10.28 -2.80
CA VAL A 128 12.07 9.29 -2.70
C VAL A 128 10.92 9.81 -1.84
N PHE A 129 11.22 10.49 -0.73
CA PHE A 129 10.20 11.12 0.10
C PHE A 129 9.41 12.21 -0.64
N HIS A 130 10.08 13.03 -1.45
CA HIS A 130 9.39 14.03 -2.27
C HIS A 130 8.48 13.38 -3.31
N ALA A 131 8.96 12.34 -4.01
CA ALA A 131 8.15 11.59 -4.97
C ALA A 131 6.92 10.94 -4.30
N PHE A 132 7.12 10.28 -3.16
CA PHE A 132 6.04 9.73 -2.35
C PHE A 132 5.01 10.81 -1.94
N SER A 133 5.49 11.96 -1.45
CA SER A 133 4.62 13.07 -1.04
C SER A 133 3.80 13.62 -2.20
N HIS A 134 4.38 13.63 -3.41
CA HIS A 134 3.68 14.01 -4.63
C HIS A 134 2.55 13.02 -4.95
N VAL A 135 2.86 11.72 -4.97
CA VAL A 135 1.88 10.65 -5.22
C VAL A 135 0.75 10.69 -4.17
N VAL A 136 1.07 10.84 -2.87
CA VAL A 136 0.06 11.04 -1.82
C VAL A 136 -0.82 12.26 -2.11
N SER A 137 -0.25 13.32 -2.66
CA SER A 137 -0.99 14.55 -3.02
C SER A 137 -1.99 14.35 -4.15
N GLU A 138 -1.71 13.48 -5.11
CA GLU A 138 -2.57 13.22 -6.27
C GLU A 138 -3.93 12.62 -5.86
N ALA A 139 -3.96 11.92 -4.73
CA ALA A 139 -5.20 11.34 -4.19
C ALA A 139 -6.28 12.38 -3.82
N ARG A 140 -5.99 13.66 -3.98
CA ARG A 140 -7.00 14.74 -3.91
C ARG A 140 -7.93 14.80 -5.12
N ASN A 141 -7.51 14.26 -6.25
CA ASN A 141 -8.21 14.41 -7.52
C ASN A 141 -8.69 13.09 -8.11
N SER A 142 -8.07 11.98 -7.72
CA SER A 142 -8.36 10.63 -8.21
C SER A 142 -8.05 9.60 -7.14
N PHE A 143 -8.31 8.34 -7.39
CA PHE A 143 -7.77 7.29 -6.55
C PHE A 143 -6.27 7.09 -6.82
N VAL A 144 -5.52 6.93 -5.73
CA VAL A 144 -4.14 6.46 -5.77
C VAL A 144 -4.08 5.14 -5.02
N VAL A 145 -3.65 4.08 -5.69
CA VAL A 145 -3.35 2.79 -5.07
C VAL A 145 -1.84 2.63 -5.00
N LEU A 146 -1.31 2.54 -3.79
CA LEU A 146 0.12 2.44 -3.56
C LEU A 146 0.49 1.05 -3.05
N ASP A 147 1.19 0.28 -3.91
CA ASP A 147 1.87 -0.96 -3.53
C ASP A 147 3.15 -0.61 -2.79
N THR A 148 3.24 -0.97 -1.52
CA THR A 148 4.38 -0.57 -0.70
C THR A 148 5.46 -1.65 -0.64
N ALA A 149 6.72 -1.20 -0.55
CA ALA A 149 7.84 -2.07 -0.24
C ALA A 149 7.61 -2.84 1.09
N PRO A 150 8.24 -4.00 1.29
CA PRO A 150 8.16 -4.70 2.57
C PRO A 150 8.53 -3.80 3.74
N THR A 151 7.81 -3.92 4.82
CA THR A 151 7.67 -3.11 6.04
C THR A 151 8.79 -2.14 6.47
N GLY A 152 10.08 -2.45 6.22
CA GLY A 152 11.20 -1.59 6.62
C GLY A 152 11.24 -0.23 5.91
N HIS A 153 11.12 -0.21 4.58
CA HIS A 153 11.15 1.02 3.79
C HIS A 153 9.88 1.87 3.97
N SER A 154 8.73 1.22 4.15
CA SER A 154 7.47 1.94 4.40
C SER A 154 7.48 2.67 5.73
N MET A 155 8.14 2.12 6.76
CA MET A 155 8.32 2.78 8.06
C MET A 155 9.29 3.96 7.96
N LEU A 156 10.38 3.84 7.19
CA LEU A 156 11.30 4.97 6.94
C LEU A 156 10.58 6.14 6.26
N LEU A 157 9.70 5.87 5.30
CA LEU A 157 8.86 6.91 4.67
C LEU A 157 7.90 7.56 5.69
N MET A 158 7.36 6.80 6.64
CA MET A 158 6.51 7.36 7.70
C MET A 158 7.31 8.18 8.70
N ASP A 159 8.51 7.76 9.08
CA ASP A 159 9.41 8.52 9.96
C ASP A 159 9.86 9.81 9.27
N ALA A 160 10.22 9.77 8.00
CA ALA A 160 10.55 10.94 7.19
C ALA A 160 9.35 11.91 7.09
N THR A 161 8.11 11.39 6.91
CA THR A 161 6.88 12.20 6.94
C THR A 161 6.69 12.88 8.29
N GLY A 162 6.98 12.19 9.40
CA GLY A 162 6.91 12.75 10.74
C GLY A 162 7.95 13.83 11.00
N ALA A 163 9.19 13.62 10.57
CA ALA A 163 10.26 14.63 10.66
C ALA A 163 9.94 15.88 9.84
N TYR A 164 9.50 15.69 8.59
CA TYR A 164 9.08 16.80 7.71
C TYR A 164 7.89 17.56 8.31
N HIS A 165 6.90 16.85 8.87
CA HIS A 165 5.77 17.49 9.53
C HIS A 165 6.21 18.40 10.68
N ARG A 166 7.09 17.92 11.56
CA ARG A 166 7.62 18.72 12.69
C ARG A 166 8.36 19.96 12.19
N GLN A 167 9.22 19.83 11.18
CA GLN A 167 9.95 20.94 10.59
C GLN A 167 9.00 21.97 10.00
N MET A 168 8.02 21.57 9.20
CA MET A 168 7.04 22.46 8.58
C MET A 168 6.20 23.17 9.64
N MET A 169 5.73 22.47 10.68
CA MET A 169 4.96 23.10 11.76
C MET A 169 5.79 24.16 12.50
N HIS A 170 7.07 23.91 12.74
CA HIS A 170 7.97 24.86 13.38
C HIS A 170 8.22 26.11 12.50
N GLU A 171 8.39 25.94 11.18
CA GLU A 171 8.60 27.06 10.22
C GLU A 171 7.38 27.97 10.07
N PHE A 172 6.18 27.42 10.31
CA PHE A 172 4.90 28.14 10.22
C PHE A 172 4.37 28.60 11.59
N GLU A 173 5.07 28.30 12.69
CA GLU A 173 4.72 28.78 14.01
C GLU A 173 4.74 30.33 14.04
N GLY A 174 3.58 30.95 14.17
CA GLY A 174 3.41 32.40 14.17
C GLY A 174 3.12 33.07 12.81
N LYS A 175 3.04 32.35 11.71
CA LYS A 175 2.62 32.88 10.41
C LYS A 175 1.15 32.55 10.14
N THR A 176 0.33 33.58 10.24
CA THR A 176 -1.13 33.50 10.01
C THR A 176 -1.42 33.27 8.52
N SER A 177 -2.21 32.26 8.19
CA SER A 177 -3.23 32.12 7.16
C SER A 177 -3.14 31.03 6.10
N ALA A 178 -2.08 30.26 5.95
CA ALA A 178 -2.15 29.08 5.06
C ALA A 178 -2.24 27.80 5.91
N ARG A 179 -3.35 27.08 5.81
CA ARG A 179 -3.52 25.77 6.44
C ARG A 179 -2.60 24.77 5.74
N VAL A 180 -1.38 24.62 6.23
CA VAL A 180 -0.38 23.69 5.70
C VAL A 180 -0.86 22.28 5.98
N VAL A 181 -1.20 21.53 4.93
CA VAL A 181 -1.55 20.10 5.04
C VAL A 181 -0.32 19.29 4.64
N THR A 182 0.30 18.66 5.62
CA THR A 182 1.49 17.81 5.39
C THR A 182 1.09 16.41 4.91
N PRO A 183 2.02 15.64 4.30
CA PRO A 183 1.77 14.24 3.95
C PRO A 183 1.33 13.41 5.15
N LEU A 184 1.92 13.61 6.33
CA LEU A 184 1.53 12.90 7.55
C LEU A 184 0.05 13.15 7.92
N MET A 185 -0.41 14.38 7.85
CA MET A 185 -1.82 14.71 8.14
C MET A 185 -2.77 13.99 7.20
N ARG A 186 -2.38 13.78 5.94
CA ARG A 186 -3.17 13.01 4.97
C ARG A 186 -3.16 11.52 5.28
N LEU A 187 -2.02 10.97 5.69
CA LEU A 187 -1.93 9.57 6.09
C LEU A 187 -2.75 9.28 7.36
N GLN A 188 -2.87 10.24 8.25
CA GLN A 188 -3.66 10.15 9.49
C GLN A 188 -5.16 10.40 9.29
N ASP A 189 -5.55 10.96 8.16
CA ASP A 189 -6.95 11.23 7.84
C ASP A 189 -7.64 9.96 7.29
N PRO A 190 -8.55 9.33 8.04
CA PRO A 190 -9.22 8.10 7.62
C PRO A 190 -10.17 8.30 6.43
N GLU A 191 -10.60 9.54 6.15
CA GLU A 191 -11.40 9.82 4.96
C GLU A 191 -10.53 9.97 3.70
N TYR A 192 -9.27 10.34 3.88
CA TYR A 192 -8.31 10.48 2.80
C TYR A 192 -7.54 9.20 2.49
N THR A 193 -7.14 8.47 3.55
CA THR A 193 -6.24 7.30 3.44
C THR A 193 -6.90 6.05 3.99
N LYS A 194 -6.93 5.00 3.18
CA LYS A 194 -7.35 3.65 3.55
C LYS A 194 -6.15 2.71 3.50
N ILE A 195 -5.66 2.26 4.65
CA ILE A 195 -4.56 1.29 4.72
C ILE A 195 -5.12 -0.11 4.75
N ILE A 196 -4.68 -0.93 3.82
CA ILE A 196 -5.03 -2.35 3.69
C ILE A 196 -3.83 -3.18 4.12
N LEU A 197 -3.96 -3.92 5.22
CA LEU A 197 -2.94 -4.85 5.68
C LEU A 197 -3.14 -6.22 5.05
N VAL A 198 -2.13 -6.70 4.33
CA VAL A 198 -2.16 -8.02 3.68
C VAL A 198 -1.34 -9.01 4.46
N THR A 199 -1.92 -10.18 4.72
CA THR A 199 -1.26 -11.31 5.39
C THR A 199 -1.61 -12.65 4.76
N LEU A 200 -0.84 -13.69 5.11
CA LEU A 200 -1.24 -15.08 4.92
C LEU A 200 -1.85 -15.60 6.22
N PRO A 201 -2.72 -16.63 6.17
CA PRO A 201 -3.35 -17.21 7.37
C PRO A 201 -2.38 -18.14 8.13
N GLU A 202 -1.18 -17.65 8.40
CA GLU A 202 -0.10 -18.37 9.07
C GLU A 202 0.41 -17.56 10.27
N THR A 203 0.95 -18.23 11.27
CA THR A 203 1.35 -17.59 12.54
C THR A 203 2.34 -16.45 12.33
N THR A 204 3.40 -16.67 11.57
CA THR A 204 4.45 -15.65 11.37
C THR A 204 3.95 -14.44 10.56
N PRO A 205 3.31 -14.60 9.38
CA PRO A 205 2.75 -13.47 8.64
C PRO A 205 1.73 -12.65 9.45
N VAL A 206 0.83 -13.31 10.18
CA VAL A 206 -0.16 -12.63 11.03
C VAL A 206 0.52 -11.83 12.13
N SER A 207 1.51 -12.41 12.84
CA SER A 207 2.24 -11.68 13.89
C SER A 207 3.05 -10.50 13.35
N GLN A 208 3.58 -10.61 12.13
CA GLN A 208 4.29 -9.51 11.48
C GLN A 208 3.33 -8.39 11.04
N ALA A 209 2.14 -8.73 10.57
CA ALA A 209 1.12 -7.76 10.22
C ALA A 209 0.54 -7.07 11.47
N GLU A 210 0.41 -7.79 12.59
CA GLU A 210 0.03 -7.23 13.89
C GLU A 210 1.07 -6.21 14.38
N ALA A 211 2.37 -6.54 14.35
CA ALA A 211 3.43 -5.60 14.69
C ALA A 211 3.40 -4.34 13.81
N LEU A 212 3.18 -4.52 12.50
CA LEU A 212 3.01 -3.38 11.58
C LEU A 212 1.79 -2.52 11.94
N GLN A 213 0.67 -3.14 12.31
CA GLN A 213 -0.52 -2.41 12.78
C GLN A 213 -0.22 -1.58 14.04
N GLU A 214 0.55 -2.12 14.99
CA GLU A 214 0.96 -1.39 16.19
C GLU A 214 1.84 -0.19 15.85
N ASP A 215 2.77 -0.35 14.90
CA ASP A 215 3.61 0.74 14.41
C ASP A 215 2.77 1.84 13.76
N LEU A 216 1.81 1.48 12.91
CA LEU A 216 0.87 2.42 12.30
C LEU A 216 0.04 3.17 13.36
N ARG A 217 -0.47 2.46 14.37
CA ARG A 217 -1.22 3.05 15.48
C ARG A 217 -0.39 4.02 16.31
N ARG A 218 0.91 3.73 16.51
CA ARG A 218 1.84 4.69 17.14
C ARG A 218 1.99 5.97 16.33
N ALA A 219 1.94 5.87 15.00
CA ALA A 219 1.90 7.02 14.10
C ALA A 219 0.49 7.66 13.97
N LYS A 220 -0.50 7.22 14.78
CA LYS A 220 -1.91 7.64 14.72
C LYS A 220 -2.59 7.33 13.40
N VAL A 221 -2.20 6.24 12.77
CA VAL A 221 -2.79 5.73 11.53
C VAL A 221 -3.47 4.40 11.84
N GLU A 222 -4.79 4.35 11.69
CA GLU A 222 -5.55 3.10 11.91
C GLU A 222 -5.75 2.38 10.58
N PRO A 223 -5.41 1.10 10.45
CA PRO A 223 -5.71 0.31 9.26
C PRO A 223 -7.21 0.24 9.00
N PHE A 224 -7.59 0.41 7.74
CA PHE A 224 -8.97 0.33 7.29
C PHE A 224 -9.50 -1.10 7.28
N ALA A 225 -8.68 -2.03 6.75
CA ALA A 225 -9.05 -3.44 6.62
C ALA A 225 -7.81 -4.35 6.61
N TRP A 226 -8.04 -5.62 6.89
CA TRP A 226 -7.09 -6.70 6.65
C TRP A 226 -7.56 -7.57 5.49
N VAL A 227 -6.61 -8.00 4.64
CA VAL A 227 -6.82 -8.98 3.59
C VAL A 227 -6.01 -10.23 3.92
N ILE A 228 -6.69 -11.33 4.20
CA ILE A 228 -6.08 -12.64 4.37
C ILE A 228 -6.01 -13.30 3.00
N ASN A 229 -4.81 -13.36 2.44
CA ASN A 229 -4.58 -13.91 1.11
C ASN A 229 -4.24 -15.41 1.16
N LYS A 230 -4.53 -16.12 0.08
CA LYS A 230 -4.23 -17.56 -0.12
C LYS A 230 -4.84 -18.45 0.96
N SER A 231 -6.06 -18.20 1.38
CA SER A 231 -6.78 -19.03 2.34
C SER A 231 -7.18 -20.34 1.70
N ILE A 232 -6.73 -21.46 2.29
CA ILE A 232 -7.16 -22.82 1.92
C ILE A 232 -8.58 -23.06 2.44
N LEU A 233 -8.90 -22.51 3.61
CA LEU A 233 -10.25 -22.63 4.20
C LEU A 233 -11.31 -22.04 3.26
N ALA A 234 -11.01 -20.92 2.60
CA ALA A 234 -11.89 -20.27 1.65
C ALA A 234 -12.12 -21.09 0.36
N THR A 235 -11.27 -22.09 0.06
CA THR A 235 -11.47 -22.96 -1.12
C THR A 235 -12.54 -24.02 -0.91
N GLY A 236 -12.94 -24.31 0.33
CA GLY A 236 -13.83 -25.43 0.65
C GLY A 236 -13.26 -26.80 0.34
N THR A 237 -11.93 -26.94 0.29
CA THR A 237 -11.24 -28.19 -0.12
C THR A 237 -11.61 -29.38 0.75
N ARG A 238 -11.68 -30.57 0.12
CA ARG A 238 -11.83 -31.88 0.78
C ARG A 238 -10.57 -32.74 0.65
N ASP A 239 -9.50 -32.21 0.09
CA ASP A 239 -8.23 -32.92 -0.01
C ASP A 239 -7.66 -33.18 1.39
N PRO A 240 -7.32 -34.46 1.74
CA PRO A 240 -6.88 -34.80 3.09
C PRO A 240 -5.62 -34.09 3.55
N LEU A 241 -4.67 -33.80 2.62
CA LEU A 241 -3.43 -33.13 2.93
C LEU A 241 -3.67 -31.64 3.23
N LEU A 242 -4.50 -30.99 2.45
CA LEU A 242 -4.88 -29.59 2.66
C LEU A 242 -5.77 -29.43 3.89
N THR A 243 -6.69 -30.37 4.12
CA THR A 243 -7.58 -30.39 5.29
C THR A 243 -6.80 -30.45 6.61
N ALA A 244 -5.67 -31.13 6.63
CA ALA A 244 -4.81 -31.18 7.83
C ALA A 244 -4.25 -29.80 8.24
N ARG A 245 -4.18 -28.83 7.31
CA ARG A 245 -3.73 -27.46 7.57
C ARG A 245 -4.85 -26.53 8.04
N LEU A 246 -6.11 -26.89 7.83
CA LEU A 246 -7.26 -25.99 8.06
C LEU A 246 -7.39 -25.56 9.53
N SER A 247 -7.07 -26.44 10.49
CA SER A 247 -7.17 -26.10 11.92
C SER A 247 -6.19 -24.97 12.32
N GLY A 248 -4.98 -24.99 11.77
CA GLY A 248 -3.98 -23.94 11.97
C GLY A 248 -4.40 -22.61 11.33
N GLU A 249 -4.90 -22.67 10.11
CA GLU A 249 -5.41 -21.52 9.38
C GLU A 249 -6.61 -20.90 10.08
N ALA A 250 -7.61 -21.69 10.46
CA ALA A 250 -8.81 -21.24 11.16
C ALA A 250 -8.46 -20.46 12.45
N LYS A 251 -7.45 -20.93 13.21
CA LYS A 251 -6.97 -20.21 14.40
C LYS A 251 -6.42 -18.82 14.07
N GLN A 252 -5.67 -18.69 12.98
CA GLN A 252 -5.12 -17.39 12.59
C GLN A 252 -6.20 -16.46 12.02
N ILE A 253 -7.13 -17.00 11.25
CA ILE A 253 -8.30 -16.24 10.76
C ILE A 253 -9.12 -15.71 11.95
N ALA A 254 -9.44 -16.57 12.93
CA ALA A 254 -10.15 -16.16 14.13
C ALA A 254 -9.37 -15.08 14.92
N ARG A 255 -8.04 -15.25 15.08
CA ARG A 255 -7.20 -14.22 15.72
C ARG A 255 -7.31 -12.87 15.04
N VAL A 256 -7.28 -12.84 13.71
CA VAL A 256 -7.40 -11.60 12.94
C VAL A 256 -8.80 -11.00 13.09
N SER A 257 -9.85 -11.78 12.86
CA SER A 257 -11.23 -11.29 12.84
C SER A 257 -11.77 -10.90 14.21
N GLU A 258 -11.34 -11.57 15.28
CA GLU A 258 -11.86 -11.31 16.62
C GLU A 258 -11.06 -10.28 17.43
N ARG A 259 -9.76 -10.12 17.11
CA ARG A 259 -8.85 -9.33 17.96
C ARG A 259 -8.10 -8.22 17.27
N LEU A 260 -7.77 -8.38 15.98
CA LEU A 260 -6.84 -7.47 15.32
C LEU A 260 -7.54 -6.48 14.39
N ALA A 261 -8.50 -6.93 13.60
CA ALA A 261 -9.08 -6.16 12.53
C ALA A 261 -10.57 -5.87 12.76
N LYS A 262 -10.99 -4.67 12.38
CA LYS A 262 -12.43 -4.29 12.34
C LYS A 262 -13.12 -4.85 11.10
N LYS A 263 -12.38 -4.96 9.99
CA LYS A 263 -12.86 -5.48 8.70
C LYS A 263 -11.84 -6.48 8.17
N VAL A 264 -12.31 -7.64 7.78
CA VAL A 264 -11.49 -8.73 7.27
C VAL A 264 -12.07 -9.22 5.95
N PHE A 265 -11.23 -9.26 4.94
CA PHE A 265 -11.52 -9.83 3.63
C PHE A 265 -10.60 -11.01 3.40
N ALA A 266 -11.06 -12.03 2.70
CA ALA A 266 -10.26 -13.21 2.45
C ALA A 266 -10.31 -13.60 0.98
N LEU A 267 -9.12 -13.98 0.46
CA LEU A 267 -8.97 -14.56 -0.86
C LEU A 267 -8.59 -16.02 -0.73
N GLN A 268 -9.26 -16.83 -1.52
CA GLN A 268 -8.94 -18.25 -1.62
C GLN A 268 -7.54 -18.46 -2.22
N TRP A 269 -6.91 -19.55 -1.83
CA TRP A 269 -5.70 -20.02 -2.49
C TRP A 269 -6.02 -20.43 -3.93
N LEU A 270 -5.24 -19.92 -4.88
CA LEU A 270 -5.36 -20.24 -6.30
C LEU A 270 -4.21 -21.15 -6.72
N ALA A 271 -4.51 -22.19 -7.50
CA ALA A 271 -3.51 -23.13 -8.02
C ALA A 271 -2.50 -22.47 -8.97
N LYS A 272 -2.92 -21.38 -9.64
CA LYS A 272 -2.04 -20.56 -10.48
C LYS A 272 -2.09 -19.12 -9.97
N PRO A 273 -0.94 -18.44 -9.85
CA PRO A 273 -0.92 -17.01 -9.55
C PRO A 273 -1.72 -16.24 -10.60
N PRO A 274 -2.60 -15.31 -10.19
CA PRO A 274 -3.32 -14.47 -11.13
C PRO A 274 -2.35 -13.45 -11.75
N VAL A 275 -2.17 -13.51 -13.06
CA VAL A 275 -1.35 -12.61 -13.86
C VAL A 275 -2.16 -12.16 -15.06
N GLY A 276 -2.03 -10.89 -15.41
CA GLY A 276 -2.81 -10.26 -16.47
C GLY A 276 -4.15 -9.70 -15.99
N ILE A 277 -4.65 -8.76 -16.77
CA ILE A 277 -5.87 -7.99 -16.46
C ILE A 277 -7.06 -8.90 -16.20
N ASP A 278 -7.26 -9.93 -17.03
CA ASP A 278 -8.43 -10.82 -16.94
C ASP A 278 -8.43 -11.63 -15.62
N GLU A 279 -7.29 -12.22 -15.25
CA GLU A 279 -7.19 -13.03 -14.04
C GLU A 279 -7.27 -12.18 -12.76
N LEU A 280 -6.68 -10.99 -12.78
CA LEU A 280 -6.76 -10.04 -11.66
C LEU A 280 -8.19 -9.49 -11.52
N SER A 281 -8.87 -9.23 -12.63
CA SER A 281 -10.25 -8.74 -12.62
C SER A 281 -11.22 -9.73 -11.98
N LYS A 282 -11.00 -11.05 -12.16
CA LYS A 282 -11.80 -12.09 -11.50
C LYS A 282 -11.77 -12.03 -9.97
N LEU A 283 -10.70 -11.44 -9.38
CA LEU A 283 -10.61 -11.29 -7.92
C LEU A 283 -11.54 -10.21 -7.35
N VAL A 284 -12.01 -9.29 -8.20
CA VAL A 284 -12.78 -8.09 -7.82
C VAL A 284 -14.13 -7.99 -8.52
N THR A 285 -14.51 -9.01 -9.28
CA THR A 285 -15.85 -9.21 -9.84
C THR A 285 -16.60 -10.22 -8.99
N GLN A 286 -17.88 -9.97 -8.73
CA GLN A 286 -18.74 -10.94 -8.06
C GLN A 286 -18.78 -12.22 -8.90
N SER A 287 -18.46 -13.35 -8.27
CA SER A 287 -18.79 -14.66 -8.88
C SER A 287 -20.31 -14.80 -8.87
N GLU A 288 -20.90 -14.87 -10.05
CA GLU A 288 -22.31 -15.24 -10.24
C GLU A 288 -22.62 -16.60 -9.63
#